data_6662f65ede699c392616003f75652c55
#
_entry.id   6662f65ede699c392616003f75652c55
#
_cell.length_a   1.000
_cell.length_b   1.000
_cell.length_c   1.000
_cell.angle_alpha   90.00
_cell.angle_beta   90.00
_cell.angle_gamma   90.00
#
_symmetry.space_group_name_H-M   'P 1'
#
loop_
_entity.id
_entity.type
_entity.pdbx_description
1 polymer ?
#
loop_
_entity_poly.entity_id
_entity_poly.type
_entity_poly.pdbx_seq_one_letter_code
_entity_poly.pdbx_strand_id
1 'polypeptide(L)'
;MKILIDNGHGRATAGKRSPVWPDGKQLFEYEFNRDIARRMHEALTARGTDSVPVVPEIDDIPLAERTRRVNEIAAQVGPENCLLVSIHVNAGGGTGWEAWTSVGETEADNYATIFYEEAARAFPEQRMRMDTTD
;
A
#
# COMPACT_ATOMS: atom_id res chain seq x y z
N MET A 1 6.71 15.62 -6.96
CA MET A 1 6.80 14.55 -5.96
C MET A 1 6.77 13.22 -6.70
N LYS A 2 7.64 12.28 -6.33
CA LYS A 2 7.69 10.91 -6.87
C LYS A 2 6.94 9.96 -5.92
N ILE A 3 6.03 9.16 -6.45
CA ILE A 3 5.28 8.18 -5.67
C ILE A 3 5.95 6.81 -5.78
N LEU A 4 6.41 6.28 -4.65
CA LEU A 4 7.01 4.95 -4.54
C LEU A 4 5.92 3.99 -4.10
N ILE A 5 5.61 2.97 -4.91
CA ILE A 5 4.50 2.05 -4.65
C ILE A 5 5.07 0.71 -4.22
N ASP A 6 4.84 0.33 -2.97
CA ASP A 6 5.19 -0.97 -2.42
C ASP A 6 3.96 -1.87 -2.36
N ASN A 7 3.98 -2.96 -3.08
CA ASN A 7 2.95 -4.00 -3.02
C ASN A 7 3.39 -5.07 -2.02
N GLY A 8 2.78 -5.06 -0.85
CA GLY A 8 3.12 -5.98 0.23
C GLY A 8 3.11 -7.46 -0.19
N HIS A 9 4.02 -8.22 0.39
CA HIS A 9 4.17 -9.67 0.24
C HIS A 9 4.55 -10.16 -1.16
N GLY A 10 4.77 -11.46 -1.27
CA GLY A 10 5.04 -12.19 -2.49
C GLY A 10 4.28 -13.52 -2.53
N ARG A 11 4.36 -14.22 -3.67
CA ARG A 11 3.64 -15.48 -3.91
C ARG A 11 3.87 -16.54 -2.83
N ALA A 12 5.06 -16.59 -2.27
CA ALA A 12 5.45 -17.60 -1.28
C ALA A 12 5.28 -17.14 0.18
N THR A 13 4.75 -15.94 0.44
CA THR A 13 4.58 -15.43 1.81
C THR A 13 3.52 -16.25 2.55
N ALA A 14 3.96 -16.99 3.58
CA ALA A 14 3.09 -17.88 4.35
C ALA A 14 1.97 -17.08 5.07
N GLY A 15 0.76 -17.64 5.10
CA GLY A 15 -0.38 -17.09 5.86
C GLY A 15 -1.03 -15.84 5.27
N LYS A 16 -0.52 -15.28 4.16
CA LYS A 16 -1.02 -14.06 3.54
C LYS A 16 -2.10 -14.36 2.49
N ARG A 17 -3.20 -14.94 2.97
CA ARG A 17 -4.35 -15.38 2.15
C ARG A 17 -5.60 -15.50 3.01
N SER A 18 -6.78 -15.39 2.38
CA SER A 18 -8.06 -15.67 3.05
C SER A 18 -8.22 -17.15 3.38
N PRO A 19 -9.18 -17.54 4.23
CA PRO A 19 -9.73 -18.90 4.20
C PRO A 19 -10.21 -19.25 2.79
N VAL A 20 -10.28 -20.55 2.49
CA VAL A 20 -10.95 -21.02 1.27
C VAL A 20 -12.45 -20.81 1.43
N TRP A 21 -13.08 -20.16 0.47
CA TRP A 21 -14.50 -19.90 0.46
C TRP A 21 -15.31 -21.14 0.02
N PRO A 22 -16.63 -21.19 0.28
CA PRO A 22 -17.46 -22.34 -0.09
C PRO A 22 -17.45 -22.70 -1.59
N ASP A 23 -17.16 -21.73 -2.46
CA ASP A 23 -17.00 -21.91 -3.91
C ASP A 23 -15.60 -22.40 -4.33
N GLY A 24 -14.72 -22.69 -3.36
CA GLY A 24 -13.36 -23.16 -3.58
C GLY A 24 -12.34 -22.07 -3.89
N LYS A 25 -12.76 -20.80 -3.98
CA LYS A 25 -11.86 -19.69 -4.22
C LYS A 25 -11.13 -19.23 -2.95
N GLN A 26 -10.05 -18.52 -3.15
CA GLN A 26 -9.24 -17.96 -2.08
C GLN A 26 -8.60 -16.64 -2.55
N LEU A 27 -8.59 -15.63 -1.70
CA LEU A 27 -7.84 -14.40 -1.94
C LEU A 27 -6.38 -14.61 -1.54
N PHE A 28 -5.47 -14.31 -2.42
CA PHE A 28 -4.06 -14.18 -2.11
C PHE A 28 -3.70 -12.69 -2.00
N GLU A 29 -3.21 -12.28 -0.83
CA GLU A 29 -2.92 -10.87 -0.55
C GLU A 29 -1.93 -10.28 -1.56
N TYR A 30 -0.90 -11.04 -1.94
CA TYR A 30 0.10 -10.56 -2.91
C TYR A 30 -0.47 -10.27 -4.30
N GLU A 31 -1.49 -11.01 -4.76
CA GLU A 31 -2.16 -10.76 -6.05
C GLU A 31 -2.99 -9.49 -5.99
N PHE A 32 -3.77 -9.35 -4.92
CA PHE A 32 -4.57 -8.16 -4.68
C PHE A 32 -3.70 -6.90 -4.60
N ASN A 33 -2.65 -6.93 -3.77
CA ASN A 33 -1.77 -5.78 -3.58
C ASN A 33 -1.10 -5.37 -4.90
N ARG A 34 -0.69 -6.33 -5.74
CA ARG A 34 -0.08 -6.05 -7.05
C ARG A 34 -1.07 -5.48 -8.05
N ASP A 35 -2.30 -5.96 -8.08
CA ASP A 35 -3.33 -5.41 -8.98
C ASP A 35 -3.64 -3.95 -8.62
N ILE A 36 -3.79 -3.63 -7.33
CA ILE A 36 -3.99 -2.26 -6.86
C ILE A 36 -2.77 -1.39 -7.19
N ALA A 37 -1.55 -1.86 -6.89
CA ALA A 37 -0.32 -1.14 -7.19
C ALA A 37 -0.17 -0.83 -8.69
N ARG A 38 -0.46 -1.81 -9.55
CA ARG A 38 -0.45 -1.63 -11.02
C ARG A 38 -1.45 -0.57 -11.46
N ARG A 39 -2.71 -0.66 -11.01
CA ARG A 39 -3.76 0.33 -11.35
C ARG A 39 -3.40 1.73 -10.85
N MET A 40 -2.84 1.82 -9.65
CA MET A 40 -2.36 3.08 -9.09
C MET A 40 -1.24 3.67 -9.94
N HIS A 41 -0.25 2.88 -10.30
CA HIS A 41 0.86 3.30 -11.17
C HIS A 41 0.36 3.79 -12.55
N GLU A 42 -0.51 3.02 -13.19
CA GLU A 42 -1.12 3.38 -14.47
C GLU A 42 -1.91 4.70 -14.39
N ALA A 43 -2.72 4.85 -13.33
CA ALA A 43 -3.53 6.06 -13.13
C ALA A 43 -2.68 7.31 -12.85
N LEU A 44 -1.61 7.17 -12.06
CA LEU A 44 -0.66 8.24 -11.78
C LEU A 44 0.10 8.66 -13.05
N THR A 45 0.61 7.67 -13.78
CA THR A 45 1.34 7.91 -15.05
C THR A 45 0.46 8.60 -16.08
N ALA A 46 -0.80 8.17 -16.22
CA ALA A 46 -1.77 8.81 -17.14
C ALA A 46 -2.05 10.27 -16.78
N ARG A 47 -1.84 10.67 -15.53
CA ARG A 47 -1.97 12.06 -15.05
C ARG A 47 -0.65 12.84 -15.06
N GLY A 48 0.43 12.26 -15.57
CA GLY A 48 1.76 12.86 -15.60
C GLY A 48 2.47 12.90 -14.23
N THR A 49 1.98 12.12 -13.26
CA THR A 49 2.64 12.00 -11.97
C THR A 49 3.70 10.91 -12.03
N ASP A 50 4.93 11.25 -11.63
CA ASP A 50 6.05 10.30 -11.58
C ASP A 50 5.81 9.27 -10.47
N SER A 51 5.76 8.00 -10.84
CA SER A 51 5.57 6.91 -9.91
C SER A 51 6.39 5.67 -10.31
N VAL A 52 6.79 4.89 -9.32
CA VAL A 52 7.60 3.69 -9.54
C VAL A 52 7.15 2.55 -8.62
N PRO A 53 6.87 1.35 -9.16
CA PRO A 53 6.72 0.14 -8.35
C PRO A 53 8.08 -0.25 -7.72
N VAL A 54 8.12 -0.36 -6.40
CA VAL A 54 9.34 -0.71 -5.65
C VAL A 54 9.67 -2.20 -5.78
N VAL A 55 8.63 -3.03 -5.92
CA VAL A 55 8.73 -4.49 -5.97
C VAL A 55 7.96 -5.02 -7.20
N PRO A 56 8.56 -4.98 -8.39
CA PRO A 56 7.94 -5.54 -9.59
C PRO A 56 7.94 -7.07 -9.62
N GLU A 57 8.75 -7.73 -8.77
CA GLU A 57 8.86 -9.18 -8.72
C GLU A 57 7.61 -9.83 -8.12
N ILE A 58 7.32 -11.08 -8.55
CA ILE A 58 6.23 -11.90 -7.98
C ILE A 58 6.66 -12.53 -6.66
N ASP A 59 7.93 -12.84 -6.52
CA ASP A 59 8.48 -13.45 -5.31
C ASP A 59 8.55 -12.46 -4.15
N ASP A 60 8.61 -12.99 -2.94
CA ASP A 60 8.67 -12.14 -1.74
C ASP A 60 10.05 -11.50 -1.59
N ILE A 61 10.07 -10.19 -1.62
CA ILE A 61 11.29 -9.40 -1.40
C ILE A 61 11.35 -9.02 0.08
N PRO A 62 12.44 -9.36 0.78
CA PRO A 62 12.61 -9.03 2.19
C PRO A 62 12.45 -7.53 2.48
N LEU A 63 11.88 -7.19 3.64
CA LEU A 63 11.63 -5.80 4.04
C LEU A 63 12.89 -4.93 3.97
N ALA A 64 14.04 -5.47 4.40
CA ALA A 64 15.33 -4.74 4.32
C ALA A 64 15.70 -4.36 2.89
N GLU A 65 15.44 -5.23 1.92
CA GLU A 65 15.71 -4.95 0.50
C GLU A 65 14.71 -3.92 -0.05
N ARG A 66 13.42 -4.00 0.32
CA ARG A 66 12.42 -2.99 -0.03
C ARG A 66 12.83 -1.61 0.49
N THR A 67 13.21 -1.55 1.77
CA THR A 67 13.71 -0.31 2.41
C THR A 67 14.95 0.22 1.72
N ARG A 68 15.91 -0.65 1.35
CA ARG A 68 17.11 -0.24 0.62
C ARG A 68 16.76 0.43 -0.71
N ARG A 69 15.87 -0.17 -1.50
CA ARG A 69 15.40 0.36 -2.80
C ARG A 69 14.72 1.72 -2.64
N VAL A 70 13.83 1.85 -1.67
CA VAL A 70 13.15 3.12 -1.35
C VAL A 70 14.17 4.21 -1.01
N ASN A 71 15.11 3.90 -0.11
CA ASN A 71 16.13 4.85 0.32
C ASN A 71 17.08 5.26 -0.82
N GLU A 72 17.42 4.35 -1.72
CA GLU A 72 18.24 4.68 -2.90
C GLU A 72 17.52 5.66 -3.84
N ILE A 73 16.23 5.46 -4.07
CA ILE A 73 15.45 6.39 -4.89
C ILE A 73 15.32 7.75 -4.17
N ALA A 74 14.99 7.72 -2.88
CA ALA A 74 14.88 8.94 -2.09
C ALA A 74 16.19 9.74 -2.04
N ALA A 75 17.34 9.06 -1.92
CA ALA A 75 18.65 9.72 -1.97
C ALA A 75 18.96 10.42 -3.31
N GLN A 76 18.37 9.93 -4.42
CA GLN A 76 18.58 10.52 -5.74
C GLN A 76 17.71 11.76 -6.01
N VAL A 77 16.48 11.78 -5.46
CA VAL A 77 15.49 12.83 -5.77
C VAL A 77 15.20 13.77 -4.61
N GLY A 78 15.72 13.48 -3.43
CA GLY A 78 15.42 14.13 -2.14
C GLY A 78 14.26 13.43 -1.42
N PRO A 79 14.41 13.08 -0.14
CA PRO A 79 13.36 12.40 0.62
C PRO A 79 12.06 13.24 0.71
N GLU A 80 12.19 14.57 0.78
CA GLU A 80 11.06 15.52 0.77
C GLU A 80 10.27 15.52 -0.56
N ASN A 81 10.85 14.95 -1.61
CA ASN A 81 10.24 14.83 -2.93
C ASN A 81 9.66 13.43 -3.19
N CYS A 82 9.57 12.59 -2.17
CA CYS A 82 9.04 11.23 -2.26
C CYS A 82 7.86 11.01 -1.31
N LEU A 83 6.91 10.19 -1.76
CA LEU A 83 5.90 9.58 -0.91
C LEU A 83 5.93 8.07 -1.13
N LEU A 84 6.16 7.29 -0.08
CA LEU A 84 6.02 5.84 -0.12
C LEU A 84 4.59 5.45 0.25
N VAL A 85 3.95 4.67 -0.61
CA VAL A 85 2.62 4.09 -0.36
C VAL A 85 2.76 2.57 -0.39
N SER A 86 2.55 1.93 0.76
CA SER A 86 2.57 0.47 0.89
C SER A 86 1.14 -0.07 0.94
N ILE A 87 0.84 -1.08 0.13
CA ILE A 87 -0.50 -1.64 -0.05
C ILE A 87 -0.55 -3.02 0.59
N HIS A 88 -1.49 -3.19 1.51
CA HIS A 88 -1.71 -4.41 2.26
C HIS A 88 -3.19 -4.73 2.45
N VAL A 89 -3.47 -5.99 2.77
CA VAL A 89 -4.78 -6.45 3.26
C VAL A 89 -4.61 -6.96 4.69
N ASN A 90 -5.42 -6.45 5.60
CA ASN A 90 -5.36 -6.85 7.00
C ASN A 90 -5.94 -8.23 7.24
N ALA A 91 -5.41 -8.92 8.26
CA ALA A 91 -5.90 -10.19 8.77
C ALA A 91 -6.56 -10.01 10.15
N GLY A 92 -7.19 -11.08 10.70
CA GLY A 92 -7.66 -11.09 12.08
C GLY A 92 -9.14 -10.76 12.28
N GLY A 93 -9.98 -10.90 11.24
CA GLY A 93 -11.44 -10.76 11.35
C GLY A 93 -11.95 -9.32 11.47
N GLY A 94 -11.08 -8.34 11.39
CA GLY A 94 -11.47 -6.94 11.25
C GLY A 94 -11.96 -6.63 9.84
N THR A 95 -12.88 -5.68 9.72
CA THR A 95 -13.37 -5.17 8.45
C THR A 95 -13.20 -3.67 8.37
N GLY A 96 -13.01 -3.13 7.18
CA GLY A 96 -12.91 -1.71 6.94
C GLY A 96 -11.58 -1.30 6.32
N TRP A 97 -11.49 -0.02 6.04
CA TRP A 97 -10.32 0.63 5.44
C TRP A 97 -9.58 1.45 6.49
N GLU A 98 -8.27 1.47 6.41
CA GLU A 98 -7.40 2.24 7.31
C GLU A 98 -6.13 2.67 6.58
N ALA A 99 -5.53 3.77 7.02
CA ALA A 99 -4.19 4.19 6.66
C ALA A 99 -3.33 4.25 7.92
N TRP A 100 -2.06 3.88 7.78
CA TRP A 100 -1.07 3.89 8.85
C TRP A 100 0.09 4.81 8.47
N THR A 101 0.54 5.60 9.43
CA THR A 101 1.72 6.45 9.35
C THR A 101 2.69 6.09 10.47
N SER A 102 3.86 6.70 10.50
CA SER A 102 4.77 6.60 11.63
C SER A 102 4.23 7.41 12.82
N VAL A 103 4.62 7.02 14.04
CA VAL A 103 4.29 7.73 15.28
C VAL A 103 4.76 9.19 15.22
N GLY A 104 3.96 10.10 15.75
CA GLY A 104 4.19 11.55 15.75
C GLY A 104 3.64 12.26 14.51
N GLU A 105 3.51 13.57 14.57
CA GLU A 105 3.00 14.40 13.47
C GLU A 105 4.03 14.51 12.35
N THR A 106 3.67 14.02 11.18
CA THR A 106 4.50 14.06 9.96
C THR A 106 3.69 14.52 8.75
N GLU A 107 4.37 14.88 7.65
CA GLU A 107 3.66 15.17 6.39
C GLU A 107 2.91 13.95 5.83
N ALA A 108 3.30 12.74 6.21
CA ALA A 108 2.60 11.52 5.80
C ALA A 108 1.16 11.48 6.31
N ASP A 109 0.85 12.10 7.44
CA ASP A 109 -0.50 12.16 8.02
C ASP A 109 -1.46 12.95 7.14
N ASN A 110 -0.96 14.02 6.50
CA ASN A 110 -1.75 14.79 5.54
C ASN A 110 -2.14 13.93 4.33
N TYR A 111 -1.20 13.13 3.81
CA TYR A 111 -1.50 12.21 2.70
C TYR A 111 -2.40 11.06 3.14
N ALA A 112 -2.18 10.49 4.33
CA ALA A 112 -3.04 9.46 4.88
C ALA A 112 -4.48 9.94 5.04
N THR A 113 -4.66 11.19 5.50
CA THR A 113 -5.99 11.83 5.62
C THR A 113 -6.66 11.96 4.25
N ILE A 114 -5.94 12.40 3.22
CA ILE A 114 -6.47 12.48 1.85
C ILE A 114 -6.92 11.10 1.35
N PHE A 115 -6.08 10.06 1.52
CA PHE A 115 -6.42 8.68 1.15
C PHE A 115 -7.66 8.19 1.90
N TYR A 116 -7.74 8.47 3.20
CA TYR A 116 -8.85 8.08 4.06
C TYR A 116 -10.16 8.72 3.60
N GLU A 117 -10.17 10.02 3.34
CA GLU A 117 -11.35 10.75 2.87
C GLU A 117 -11.81 10.29 1.49
N GLU A 118 -10.87 10.05 0.56
CA GLU A 118 -11.20 9.54 -0.77
C GLU A 118 -11.75 8.11 -0.69
N ALA A 119 -11.19 7.25 0.17
CA ALA A 119 -11.71 5.91 0.40
C ALA A 119 -13.13 5.96 0.99
N ALA A 120 -13.39 6.86 1.95
CA ALA A 120 -14.73 7.04 2.52
C ALA A 120 -15.75 7.48 1.47
N ARG A 121 -15.37 8.35 0.53
CA ARG A 121 -16.22 8.76 -0.59
C ARG A 121 -16.46 7.64 -1.59
N ALA A 122 -15.43 6.89 -1.92
CA ALA A 122 -15.48 5.82 -2.92
C ALA A 122 -16.23 4.57 -2.41
N PHE A 123 -16.19 4.33 -1.10
CA PHE A 123 -16.73 3.15 -0.45
C PHE A 123 -17.62 3.51 0.75
N PRO A 124 -18.76 4.21 0.54
CA PRO A 124 -19.58 4.73 1.64
C PRO A 124 -20.18 3.65 2.53
N GLU A 125 -20.29 2.41 2.03
CA GLU A 125 -20.79 1.26 2.78
C GLU A 125 -19.69 0.57 3.62
N GLN A 126 -18.43 0.96 3.45
CA GLN A 126 -17.32 0.35 4.18
C GLN A 126 -17.07 1.08 5.50
N ARG A 127 -16.74 0.29 6.52
CA ARG A 127 -16.29 0.86 7.78
C ARG A 127 -14.95 1.55 7.59
N MET A 128 -14.87 2.81 7.94
CA MET A 128 -13.62 3.54 8.06
C MET A 128 -13.08 3.37 9.47
N ARG A 129 -11.83 2.92 9.60
CA ARG A 129 -11.17 2.70 10.89
C ARG A 129 -10.20 3.85 11.13
N MET A 130 -10.31 4.48 12.28
CA MET A 130 -9.44 5.56 12.69
C MET A 130 -8.97 5.26 14.11
N ASP A 131 -7.66 5.33 14.34
CA ASP A 131 -7.04 5.39 15.63
C ASP A 131 -6.28 6.71 15.70
N THR A 132 -6.63 7.54 16.68
CA THR A 132 -6.02 8.87 16.88
C THR A 132 -5.17 8.90 18.15
N THR A 133 -4.87 7.73 18.71
CA THR A 133 -3.97 7.61 19.87
C THR A 133 -2.56 7.36 19.38
N ASP A 134 -1.79 8.44 19.30
CA ASP A 134 -0.33 8.41 19.11
C ASP A 134 0.37 8.34 20.47
#